data_8b5b6c99de7c8040e43ba3834f2e4ba6
#
_entry.id   8b5b6c99de7c8040e43ba3834f2e4ba6
#
_cell.length_a   1.000
_cell.length_b   1.000
_cell.length_c   1.000
_cell.angle_alpha   90.00
_cell.angle_beta   90.00
_cell.angle_gamma   90.00
#
_symmetry.space_group_name_H-M   'P 1'
#
loop_
_entity.id
_entity.type
_entity.pdbx_description
1 polymer ?
#
loop_
_entity_poly.entity_id
_entity_poly.type
_entity_poly.pdbx_seq_one_letter_code
_entity_poly.pdbx_strand_id
1 'polypeptide(L)'
;TCRVIANENRLHLLQLILKDPTQCVKDLAAEIGLTPSATSTQLKRLCDEYLISAHRTGLTLHYSFGSEYAPPHILPLQAASKRSLSVGIPYQSIIRQATGCTHQRRIELIQRIATAPSSIEELVQKSRMSSSAIARHIRKLKARGYVVFKDSRYHNAKPAGHLASALSKVIIQA
;
A
#
# COMPACT_ATOMS: atom_id res chain seq x y z
N THR A 1 -1.45 -2.27 6.29
CA THR A 1 -0.79 -2.70 5.03
C THR A 1 -0.29 -1.52 4.20
N CYS A 2 -1.10 -0.48 3.87
CA CYS A 2 -0.63 0.66 3.02
C CYS A 2 0.62 1.36 3.58
N ARG A 3 0.69 1.56 4.90
CA ARG A 3 1.87 2.15 5.56
C ARG A 3 3.11 1.27 5.44
N VAL A 4 2.94 -0.03 5.39
CA VAL A 4 4.06 -0.97 5.27
C VAL A 4 4.65 -0.94 3.86
N ILE A 5 3.82 -0.89 2.83
CA ILE A 5 4.26 -0.76 1.43
C ILE A 5 4.84 0.65 1.15
N ALA A 6 4.42 1.68 1.86
CA ALA A 6 4.89 3.06 1.68
C ALA A 6 6.27 3.31 2.31
N ASN A 7 7.24 2.44 2.07
CA ASN A 7 8.61 2.57 2.58
C ASN A 7 9.60 1.90 1.63
N GLU A 8 10.65 2.60 1.28
CA GLU A 8 11.63 2.18 0.27
C GLU A 8 12.39 0.92 0.67
N ASN A 9 12.93 0.86 1.90
CA ASN A 9 13.65 -0.32 2.39
C ASN A 9 12.78 -1.58 2.36
N ARG A 10 11.49 -1.47 2.70
CA ARG A 10 10.58 -2.61 2.66
C ARG A 10 10.23 -3.04 1.23
N LEU A 11 10.11 -2.10 0.30
CA LEU A 11 9.95 -2.42 -1.13
C LEU A 11 11.20 -3.09 -1.68
N HIS A 12 12.39 -2.64 -1.28
CA HIS A 12 13.65 -3.26 -1.66
C HIS A 12 13.74 -4.70 -1.11
N LEU A 13 13.42 -4.91 0.18
CA LEU A 13 13.34 -6.25 0.75
C LEU A 13 12.36 -7.15 0.01
N LEU A 14 11.15 -6.66 -0.30
CA LEU A 14 10.16 -7.41 -1.08
C LEU A 14 10.70 -7.80 -2.46
N GLN A 15 11.45 -6.91 -3.11
CA GLN A 15 12.05 -7.18 -4.41
C GLN A 15 13.17 -8.22 -4.33
N LEU A 16 14.03 -8.14 -3.32
CA LEU A 16 15.09 -9.12 -3.09
C LEU A 16 14.53 -10.51 -2.82
N ILE A 17 13.55 -10.63 -1.93
CA ILE A 17 12.86 -11.89 -1.60
C ILE A 17 12.14 -12.45 -2.84
N LEU A 18 11.58 -11.58 -3.68
CA LEU A 18 10.93 -12.03 -4.91
C LEU A 18 11.93 -12.57 -5.94
N LYS A 19 13.14 -11.98 -5.98
CA LYS A 19 14.22 -12.38 -6.87
C LYS A 19 14.91 -13.66 -6.40
N ASP A 20 15.18 -13.75 -5.10
CA ASP A 20 15.87 -14.89 -4.49
C ASP A 20 15.35 -15.14 -3.07
N PRO A 21 14.46 -16.12 -2.88
CA PRO A 21 13.91 -16.47 -1.57
C PRO A 21 14.88 -17.26 -0.69
N THR A 22 16.07 -17.60 -1.17
CA THR A 22 17.06 -18.37 -0.41
C THR A 22 17.94 -17.49 0.48
N GLN A 23 17.90 -16.16 0.29
CA GLN A 23 18.69 -15.22 1.07
C GLN A 23 18.28 -15.23 2.56
N CYS A 24 19.29 -15.20 3.42
CA CYS A 24 19.09 -15.06 4.85
C CYS A 24 19.04 -13.57 5.28
N VAL A 25 18.73 -13.33 6.55
CA VAL A 25 18.64 -11.94 7.07
C VAL A 25 19.95 -11.15 6.89
N LYS A 26 21.11 -11.82 7.00
CA LYS A 26 22.42 -11.17 6.85
C LYS A 26 22.65 -10.70 5.42
N ASP A 27 22.26 -11.54 4.43
CA ASP A 27 22.39 -11.24 3.00
C ASP A 27 21.48 -10.06 2.65
N LEU A 28 20.22 -10.13 3.06
CA LEU A 28 19.24 -9.05 2.85
C LEU A 28 19.68 -7.74 3.50
N ALA A 29 20.30 -7.80 4.69
CA ALA A 29 20.79 -6.62 5.40
C ALA A 29 21.96 -5.96 4.65
N ALA A 30 22.90 -6.76 4.13
CA ALA A 30 24.02 -6.27 3.33
C ALA A 30 23.53 -5.58 2.05
N GLU A 31 22.57 -6.19 1.31
CA GLU A 31 22.01 -5.65 0.07
C GLU A 31 21.31 -4.30 0.26
N ILE A 32 20.58 -4.09 1.38
CA ILE A 32 19.86 -2.83 1.63
C ILE A 32 20.64 -1.81 2.47
N GLY A 33 21.87 -2.14 2.88
CA GLY A 33 22.73 -1.26 3.68
C GLY A 33 22.21 -0.99 5.11
N LEU A 34 21.54 -1.97 5.73
CA LEU A 34 21.04 -1.89 7.10
C LEU A 34 21.72 -2.92 8.00
N THR A 35 21.61 -2.72 9.32
CA THR A 35 22.03 -3.74 10.29
C THR A 35 21.07 -4.96 10.24
N PRO A 36 21.54 -6.17 10.57
CA PRO A 36 20.67 -7.35 10.65
C PRO A 36 19.47 -7.16 11.60
N SER A 37 19.64 -6.46 12.71
CA SER A 37 18.57 -6.15 13.65
C SER A 37 17.50 -5.22 13.04
N ALA A 38 17.93 -4.14 12.36
CA ALA A 38 17.01 -3.23 11.67
C ALA A 38 16.29 -3.96 10.54
N THR A 39 16.99 -4.80 9.78
CA THR A 39 16.41 -5.61 8.70
C THR A 39 15.36 -6.59 9.23
N SER A 40 15.68 -7.32 10.33
CA SER A 40 14.71 -8.21 11.00
C SER A 40 13.46 -7.47 11.43
N THR A 41 13.58 -6.23 11.91
CA THR A 41 12.44 -5.37 12.27
C THR A 41 11.57 -5.05 11.05
N GLN A 42 12.18 -4.77 9.89
CA GLN A 42 11.41 -4.51 8.66
C GLN A 42 10.75 -5.79 8.13
N LEU A 43 11.45 -6.92 8.15
CA LEU A 43 10.93 -8.22 7.75
C LEU A 43 9.75 -8.64 8.64
N LYS A 44 9.87 -8.48 9.98
CA LYS A 44 8.75 -8.72 10.89
C LYS A 44 7.52 -7.92 10.51
N ARG A 45 7.65 -6.61 10.21
CA ARG A 45 6.53 -5.76 9.78
C ARG A 45 5.90 -6.24 8.48
N LEU A 46 6.68 -6.79 7.55
CA LEU A 46 6.17 -7.39 6.31
C LEU A 46 5.41 -8.70 6.59
N CYS A 47 5.90 -9.53 7.51
CA CYS A 47 5.21 -10.74 7.97
C CYS A 47 3.90 -10.40 8.69
N ASP A 48 3.91 -9.45 9.62
CA ASP A 48 2.73 -9.01 10.38
C ASP A 48 1.59 -8.51 9.47
N GLU A 49 1.93 -8.04 8.27
CA GLU A 49 0.97 -7.61 7.23
C GLU A 49 0.77 -8.63 6.10
N TYR A 50 1.22 -9.86 6.31
CA TYR A 50 1.09 -10.99 5.38
C TYR A 50 1.70 -10.78 3.99
N LEU A 51 2.60 -9.80 3.81
CA LEU A 51 3.26 -9.53 2.53
C LEU A 51 4.37 -10.54 2.22
N ILE A 52 4.93 -11.13 3.26
CA ILE A 52 5.88 -12.25 3.19
C ILE A 52 5.52 -13.27 4.26
N SER A 53 5.99 -14.49 4.11
CA SER A 53 6.03 -15.52 5.14
C SER A 53 7.46 -15.90 5.47
N ALA A 54 7.68 -16.23 6.75
CA ALA A 54 8.97 -16.70 7.25
C ALA A 54 8.92 -18.22 7.40
N HIS A 55 9.97 -18.90 6.98
CA HIS A 55 10.13 -20.33 7.16
C HIS A 55 11.56 -20.65 7.54
N ARG A 56 11.72 -21.68 8.35
CA ARG A 56 13.02 -22.10 8.87
C ARG A 56 13.53 -23.34 8.11
N THR A 57 14.78 -23.28 7.67
CA THR A 57 15.50 -24.42 7.13
C THR A 57 16.75 -24.63 7.97
N GLY A 58 16.74 -25.67 8.81
CA GLY A 58 17.76 -25.88 9.84
C GLY A 58 17.79 -24.71 10.85
N LEU A 59 18.94 -24.07 11.00
CA LEU A 59 19.14 -22.93 11.87
C LEU A 59 18.87 -21.57 11.19
N THR A 60 18.62 -21.56 9.89
CA THR A 60 18.46 -20.33 9.10
C THR A 60 17.00 -20.00 8.85
N LEU A 61 16.67 -18.71 8.96
CA LEU A 61 15.36 -18.16 8.65
C LEU A 61 15.38 -17.57 7.25
N HIS A 62 14.47 -18.02 6.41
CA HIS A 62 14.26 -17.56 5.05
C HIS A 62 12.87 -16.94 4.89
N TYR A 63 12.66 -16.22 3.79
CA TYR A 63 11.41 -15.52 3.54
C TYR A 63 10.92 -15.79 2.12
N SER A 64 9.62 -15.97 1.96
CA SER A 64 8.96 -16.04 0.66
C SER A 64 7.91 -14.94 0.52
N PHE A 65 7.68 -14.51 -0.74
CA PHE A 65 6.71 -13.47 -1.04
C PHE A 65 5.28 -13.98 -0.87
N GLY A 66 4.47 -13.25 -0.11
CA GLY A 66 3.10 -13.59 0.20
C GLY A 66 2.99 -14.48 1.44
N SER A 67 1.77 -14.80 1.80
CA SER A 67 1.44 -15.74 2.89
C SER A 67 0.14 -16.46 2.55
N GLU A 68 0.12 -17.76 2.70
CA GLU A 68 -1.08 -18.60 2.55
C GLU A 68 -2.13 -18.32 3.64
N TYR A 69 -1.69 -17.81 4.78
CA TYR A 69 -2.58 -17.42 5.89
C TYR A 69 -3.11 -15.99 5.76
N ALA A 70 -2.89 -15.34 4.61
CA ALA A 70 -3.33 -13.97 4.42
C ALA A 70 -4.86 -13.90 4.35
N PRO A 71 -5.48 -12.95 5.08
CA PRO A 71 -6.91 -12.69 4.94
C PRO A 71 -7.29 -12.35 3.49
N PRO A 72 -8.50 -12.70 3.02
CA PRO A 72 -8.92 -12.52 1.62
C PRO A 72 -8.72 -11.10 1.07
N HIS A 73 -8.89 -10.08 1.91
CA HIS A 73 -8.70 -8.68 1.51
C HIS A 73 -7.22 -8.29 1.28
N ILE A 74 -6.27 -9.10 1.75
CA ILE A 74 -4.83 -8.88 1.54
C ILE A 74 -4.34 -9.49 0.22
N LEU A 75 -4.95 -10.57 -0.25
CA LEU A 75 -4.52 -11.27 -1.47
C LEU A 75 -4.41 -10.36 -2.71
N PRO A 76 -5.38 -9.46 -2.99
CA PRO A 76 -5.23 -8.52 -4.10
C PRO A 76 -4.05 -7.57 -3.94
N LEU A 77 -3.68 -7.21 -2.71
CA LEU A 77 -2.54 -6.33 -2.43
C LEU A 77 -1.22 -7.06 -2.59
N GLN A 78 -1.13 -8.33 -2.18
CA GLN A 78 0.03 -9.18 -2.45
C GLN A 78 0.26 -9.30 -3.96
N ALA A 79 -0.78 -9.71 -4.71
CA ALA A 79 -0.70 -9.88 -6.16
C ALA A 79 -0.30 -8.58 -6.87
N ALA A 80 -0.90 -7.45 -6.50
CA ALA A 80 -0.60 -6.15 -7.08
C ALA A 80 0.80 -5.66 -6.73
N SER A 81 1.27 -5.88 -5.50
CA SER A 81 2.63 -5.54 -5.06
C SER A 81 3.66 -6.38 -5.81
N LYS A 82 3.46 -7.69 -5.86
CA LYS A 82 4.29 -8.62 -6.62
C LYS A 82 4.41 -8.18 -8.08
N ARG A 83 3.28 -7.95 -8.74
CA ARG A 83 3.26 -7.51 -10.14
C ARG A 83 3.97 -6.18 -10.35
N SER A 84 3.74 -5.20 -9.47
CA SER A 84 4.39 -3.88 -9.57
C SER A 84 5.92 -3.98 -9.47
N LEU A 85 6.43 -4.82 -8.57
CA LEU A 85 7.86 -5.06 -8.40
C LEU A 85 8.44 -5.86 -9.58
N SER A 86 7.75 -6.90 -10.05
CA SER A 86 8.21 -7.74 -11.17
C SER A 86 8.32 -6.98 -12.50
N VAL A 87 7.45 -6.00 -12.74
CA VAL A 87 7.53 -5.16 -13.95
C VAL A 87 8.40 -3.91 -13.78
N GLY A 88 9.10 -3.79 -12.65
CA GLY A 88 10.07 -2.73 -12.39
C GLY A 88 9.46 -1.35 -12.16
N ILE A 89 8.24 -1.26 -11.60
CA ILE A 89 7.67 0.05 -11.23
C ILE A 89 8.58 0.71 -10.18
N PRO A 90 9.01 1.97 -10.38
CA PRO A 90 9.86 2.69 -9.44
C PRO A 90 9.24 2.75 -8.04
N TYR A 91 10.05 2.52 -7.00
CA TYR A 91 9.58 2.52 -5.60
C TYR A 91 8.84 3.82 -5.24
N GLN A 92 9.33 4.97 -5.70
CA GLN A 92 8.66 6.26 -5.46
C GLN A 92 7.24 6.30 -6.02
N SER A 93 6.99 5.65 -7.16
CA SER A 93 5.64 5.52 -7.74
C SER A 93 4.75 4.64 -6.86
N ILE A 94 5.28 3.50 -6.40
CA ILE A 94 4.56 2.59 -5.49
C ILE A 94 4.23 3.30 -4.16
N ILE A 95 5.21 3.99 -3.56
CA ILE A 95 5.05 4.77 -2.33
C ILE A 95 4.00 5.87 -2.52
N ARG A 96 4.07 6.60 -3.62
CA ARG A 96 3.09 7.65 -3.95
C ARG A 96 1.67 7.09 -3.99
N GLN A 97 1.47 5.94 -4.64
CA GLN A 97 0.17 5.26 -4.68
C GLN A 97 -0.27 4.84 -3.27
N ALA A 98 0.57 4.09 -2.55
CA ALA A 98 0.26 3.59 -1.21
C ALA A 98 -0.06 4.73 -0.22
N THR A 99 0.66 5.85 -0.28
CA THR A 99 0.43 7.01 0.61
C THR A 99 -0.93 7.68 0.41
N GLY A 100 -1.65 7.42 -0.67
CA GLY A 100 -3.07 7.80 -0.81
C GLY A 100 -3.93 7.21 0.30
N CYS A 101 -3.65 5.99 0.70
CA CYS A 101 -4.47 5.16 1.60
C CYS A 101 -3.86 4.98 3.01
N THR A 102 -2.89 5.80 3.42
CA THR A 102 -2.24 5.67 4.74
C THR A 102 -2.92 6.46 5.87
N HIS A 103 -3.99 7.18 5.59
CA HIS A 103 -4.67 8.04 6.54
C HIS A 103 -6.17 7.76 6.56
N GLN A 104 -6.74 7.45 7.73
CA GLN A 104 -8.14 7.06 7.90
C GLN A 104 -9.13 8.02 7.24
N ARG A 105 -8.94 9.34 7.40
CA ARG A 105 -9.81 10.35 6.78
C ARG A 105 -9.77 10.32 5.24
N ARG A 106 -8.65 9.93 4.61
CA ARG A 106 -8.60 9.74 3.15
C ARG A 106 -9.32 8.48 2.71
N ILE A 107 -9.22 7.41 3.49
CA ILE A 107 -9.97 6.17 3.26
C ILE A 107 -11.47 6.47 3.32
N GLU A 108 -11.92 7.16 4.37
CA GLU A 108 -13.31 7.59 4.53
C GLU A 108 -13.81 8.42 3.33
N LEU A 109 -13.02 9.38 2.86
CA LEU A 109 -13.38 10.18 1.69
C LEU A 109 -13.49 9.35 0.41
N ILE A 110 -12.57 8.40 0.19
CA ILE A 110 -12.66 7.46 -0.96
C ILE A 110 -13.95 6.66 -0.89
N GLN A 111 -14.29 6.08 0.25
CA GLN A 111 -15.50 5.29 0.46
C GLN A 111 -16.77 6.12 0.20
N ARG A 112 -16.85 7.33 0.75
CA ARG A 112 -17.99 8.23 0.54
C ARG A 112 -18.16 8.63 -0.92
N ILE A 113 -17.08 9.03 -1.57
CA ILE A 113 -17.11 9.42 -3.00
C ILE A 113 -17.40 8.22 -3.90
N ALA A 114 -16.99 7.02 -3.51
CA ALA A 114 -17.30 5.79 -4.24
C ALA A 114 -18.80 5.43 -4.16
N THR A 115 -19.44 5.73 -3.02
CA THR A 115 -20.89 5.52 -2.86
C THR A 115 -21.69 6.51 -3.69
N ALA A 116 -21.31 7.79 -3.69
CA ALA A 116 -21.93 8.83 -4.49
C ALA A 116 -20.97 10.00 -4.77
N PRO A 117 -20.92 10.51 -6.02
CA PRO A 117 -20.19 11.72 -6.33
C PRO A 117 -20.62 12.87 -5.41
N SER A 118 -19.65 13.60 -4.86
CA SER A 118 -19.94 14.59 -3.81
C SER A 118 -19.16 15.90 -4.01
N SER A 119 -19.78 17.03 -3.66
CA SER A 119 -19.11 18.31 -3.51
C SER A 119 -18.36 18.41 -2.16
N ILE A 120 -17.54 19.44 -1.98
CA ILE A 120 -16.88 19.68 -0.67
C ILE A 120 -17.91 19.92 0.42
N GLU A 121 -18.95 20.68 0.13
CA GLU A 121 -20.04 21.03 1.06
C GLU A 121 -20.77 19.77 1.54
N GLU A 122 -21.11 18.86 0.62
CA GLU A 122 -21.75 17.59 0.94
C GLU A 122 -20.83 16.69 1.78
N LEU A 123 -19.51 16.68 1.49
CA LEU A 123 -18.54 15.95 2.28
C LEU A 123 -18.37 16.54 3.69
N VAL A 124 -18.46 17.87 3.86
CA VAL A 124 -18.47 18.53 5.18
C VAL A 124 -19.69 18.09 5.99
N GLN A 125 -20.87 18.13 5.39
CA GLN A 125 -22.12 17.72 6.07
C GLN A 125 -22.09 16.25 6.51
N LYS A 126 -21.48 15.37 5.69
CA LYS A 126 -21.44 13.91 5.91
C LYS A 126 -20.23 13.44 6.72
N SER A 127 -19.26 14.31 7.02
CA SER A 127 -18.07 13.95 7.78
C SER A 127 -17.85 14.91 8.93
N ARG A 128 -17.05 14.50 9.92
CA ARG A 128 -16.66 15.38 11.03
C ARG A 128 -15.37 16.15 10.70
N MET A 129 -15.27 16.65 9.47
CA MET A 129 -14.07 17.36 8.98
C MET A 129 -14.42 18.77 8.53
N SER A 130 -13.54 19.73 8.78
CA SER A 130 -13.67 21.07 8.24
C SER A 130 -13.45 21.08 6.71
N SER A 131 -14.03 22.08 6.03
CA SER A 131 -13.87 22.27 4.58
C SER A 131 -12.38 22.33 4.17
N SER A 132 -11.54 23.03 4.94
CA SER A 132 -10.10 23.14 4.69
C SER A 132 -9.38 21.78 4.83
N ALA A 133 -9.77 20.95 5.79
CA ALA A 133 -9.22 19.61 5.97
C ALA A 133 -9.62 18.70 4.80
N ILE A 134 -10.88 18.71 4.38
CA ILE A 134 -11.38 17.97 3.22
C ILE A 134 -10.63 18.41 1.96
N ALA A 135 -10.56 19.71 1.67
CA ALA A 135 -9.87 20.23 0.49
C ALA A 135 -8.40 19.77 0.43
N ARG A 136 -7.69 19.76 1.57
CA ARG A 136 -6.32 19.27 1.69
C ARG A 136 -6.22 17.76 1.40
N HIS A 137 -7.13 16.95 1.92
CA HIS A 137 -7.15 15.51 1.67
C HIS A 137 -7.53 15.18 0.23
N ILE A 138 -8.55 15.83 -0.33
CA ILE A 138 -8.97 15.69 -1.73
C ILE A 138 -7.84 16.05 -2.69
N ARG A 139 -7.12 17.16 -2.46
CA ARG A 139 -5.95 17.51 -3.28
C ARG A 139 -4.91 16.39 -3.33
N LYS A 140 -4.64 15.76 -2.18
CA LYS A 140 -3.74 14.60 -2.11
C LYS A 140 -4.28 13.38 -2.84
N LEU A 141 -5.57 13.10 -2.73
CA LEU A 141 -6.23 11.99 -3.43
C LEU A 141 -6.26 12.20 -4.94
N LYS A 142 -6.59 13.42 -5.40
CA LYS A 142 -6.56 13.82 -6.81
C LYS A 142 -5.16 13.67 -7.40
N ALA A 143 -4.13 14.17 -6.71
CA ALA A 143 -2.74 14.06 -7.16
C ALA A 143 -2.24 12.60 -7.26
N ARG A 144 -2.92 11.63 -6.62
CA ARG A 144 -2.62 10.19 -6.65
C ARG A 144 -3.57 9.38 -7.51
N GLY A 145 -4.52 10.05 -8.18
CA GLY A 145 -5.47 9.42 -9.10
C GLY A 145 -6.61 8.64 -8.44
N TYR A 146 -6.87 8.84 -7.14
CA TYR A 146 -7.99 8.18 -6.45
C TYR A 146 -9.34 8.88 -6.68
N VAL A 147 -9.31 10.19 -6.93
CA VAL A 147 -10.51 10.97 -7.21
C VAL A 147 -10.28 11.90 -8.39
N VAL A 148 -11.34 12.20 -9.11
CA VAL A 148 -11.38 13.15 -10.23
C VAL A 148 -12.49 14.17 -9.97
N PHE A 149 -12.27 15.41 -10.41
CA PHE A 149 -13.30 16.45 -10.34
C PHE A 149 -13.97 16.58 -11.69
N LYS A 150 -15.27 16.38 -11.75
CA LYS A 150 -16.10 16.47 -12.93
C LYS A 150 -17.51 16.94 -12.53
N ASP A 151 -18.16 17.75 -13.36
CA ASP A 151 -19.53 18.23 -13.14
C ASP A 151 -19.73 18.82 -11.74
N SER A 152 -18.79 19.66 -11.28
CA SER A 152 -18.78 20.32 -9.96
C SER A 152 -18.76 19.35 -8.76
N ARG A 153 -18.44 18.08 -8.97
CA ARG A 153 -18.37 17.03 -7.94
C ARG A 153 -17.08 16.21 -8.05
N TYR A 154 -16.69 15.61 -6.93
CA TYR A 154 -15.62 14.64 -6.88
C TYR A 154 -16.20 13.24 -7.12
N HIS A 155 -15.62 12.55 -8.07
CA HIS A 155 -15.96 11.18 -8.44
C HIS A 155 -14.82 10.25 -8.06
N ASN A 156 -15.16 9.00 -7.76
CA ASN A 156 -14.16 7.96 -7.63
C ASN A 156 -13.47 7.75 -8.98
N ALA A 157 -12.15 7.74 -8.99
CA ALA A 157 -11.36 7.46 -10.18
C ALA A 157 -10.84 6.02 -10.14
N LYS A 158 -10.63 5.44 -11.32
CA LYS A 158 -9.85 4.20 -11.45
C LYS A 158 -8.37 4.60 -11.50
N PRO A 159 -7.63 4.47 -10.41
CA PRO A 159 -6.23 4.90 -10.41
C PRO A 159 -5.43 4.06 -11.40
N ALA A 160 -4.54 4.71 -12.12
CA ALA A 160 -3.57 4.03 -12.97
C ALA A 160 -2.59 3.23 -12.11
N GLY A 161 -2.31 1.98 -12.52
CA GLY A 161 -1.38 1.10 -11.83
C GLY A 161 -2.03 0.01 -10.97
N HIS A 162 -1.35 -1.13 -10.94
CA HIS A 162 -1.89 -2.34 -10.31
C HIS A 162 -2.15 -2.17 -8.81
N LEU A 163 -1.19 -1.56 -8.09
CA LEU A 163 -1.29 -1.37 -6.65
C LEU A 163 -2.41 -0.39 -6.27
N ALA A 164 -2.48 0.76 -6.91
CA ALA A 164 -3.50 1.75 -6.61
C ALA A 164 -4.92 1.23 -6.93
N SER A 165 -5.06 0.46 -8.01
CA SER A 165 -6.33 -0.21 -8.36
C SER A 165 -6.73 -1.24 -7.31
N ALA A 166 -5.79 -2.07 -6.83
CA ALA A 166 -6.05 -3.05 -5.77
C ALA A 166 -6.40 -2.37 -4.44
N LEU A 167 -5.67 -1.32 -4.06
CA LEU A 167 -5.96 -0.52 -2.86
C LEU A 167 -7.34 0.12 -2.92
N SER A 168 -7.73 0.69 -4.06
CA SER A 168 -9.05 1.28 -4.26
C SER A 168 -10.17 0.26 -4.07
N LYS A 169 -10.03 -0.93 -4.66
CA LYS A 169 -11.02 -2.02 -4.51
C LYS A 169 -11.16 -2.47 -3.06
N VAL A 170 -10.05 -2.74 -2.38
CA VAL A 170 -10.05 -3.17 -0.97
C VAL A 170 -10.70 -2.13 -0.07
N ILE A 171 -10.44 -0.83 -0.31
CA ILE A 171 -11.03 0.25 0.50
C ILE A 171 -12.53 0.40 0.28
N ILE A 172 -13.00 0.23 -0.96
CA ILE A 172 -14.42 0.39 -1.30
C ILE A 172 -15.25 -0.80 -0.80
N GLN A 173 -14.64 -1.99 -0.71
CA GLN A 173 -15.31 -3.22 -0.27
C GLN A 173 -15.26 -3.42 1.26
N ALA A 174 -14.43 -2.67 1.98
CA ALA A 174 -14.30 -2.73 3.44
C ALA A 174 -15.33 -1.82 4.14
#